data_98737322b71003b61d2563a26b2ffcb1
#
_entry.id   98737322b71003b61d2563a26b2ffcb1
#
_cell.length_a   1.000
_cell.length_b   1.000
_cell.length_c   1.000
_cell.angle_alpha   90.00
_cell.angle_beta   90.00
_cell.angle_gamma   90.00
#
_symmetry.space_group_name_H-M   'P 1'
#
loop_
_entity.id
_entity.type
_entity.pdbx_description
1 polymer ?
#
loop_
_entity_poly.entity_id
_entity_poly.type
_entity_poly.pdbx_seq_one_letter_code
_entity_poly.pdbx_strand_id
1 'polypeptide(L)'
;MNWLSMATKILCWLDGFSPHFAIVNAISRKTDYDLYGLINVNEERKFYEKQKFIEFKKSWYIRDCFKKTLDKPDLDYLSKFEEKYRISLWKIAYSDINFTKYNKYYKFIPNQILSIFEQECSFFETVLDEVNPDFLIIRVTDSSDSQLLHLMCKARGIKVLCLGFSRLGSRSIISSELDTLDLDVINKTDKEFSLTELESYSKEYVKQESFFREHYKTSRFNWVKGAFQYIKMISNPKYQTYYANYGKNITNVIKNEVSFQFHKKIRGSFLEKHTKKDITQKEKFVYFPLQLEPERTLFIPAPYHTNQLEVIRNIARSLPVEYKLYVKEHPMQIVLGWRDTSFYKTIIDLPNVELIDTNFPNKTLIEKCSMIVTIVGTLGLEAAYYGKPSMVFSNTIFSELPSVYKLTDYEELPLAIRKSLKQQVNFDDVNSFINKIVSNSFDFDFEKTDVLFNNEFYYGGFLFDHYTPIDKVEKFLDKHKELFEKLADEHIKKINQYQNYILSKNRI
;
A
#
# COMPACT_ATOMS: atom_id res chain seq x y z
N MET A 1 35.52 -13.11 -13.98
CA MET A 1 34.45 -13.13 -14.98
C MET A 1 34.03 -11.67 -15.23
N ASN A 2 34.16 -11.22 -16.49
CA ASN A 2 33.84 -9.85 -16.87
C ASN A 2 32.32 -9.60 -16.78
N TRP A 3 31.86 -8.95 -15.76
CA TRP A 3 30.45 -8.52 -15.56
C TRP A 3 30.06 -7.32 -16.47
N LEU A 4 30.98 -6.83 -17.28
CA LEU A 4 30.85 -5.62 -18.13
C LEU A 4 30.24 -5.87 -19.52
N SER A 5 29.75 -7.08 -19.83
CA SER A 5 29.26 -7.38 -21.18
C SER A 5 27.85 -8.00 -21.27
N MET A 6 27.15 -8.24 -20.19
CA MET A 6 25.75 -8.71 -20.25
C MET A 6 24.78 -7.56 -20.02
N ALA A 7 23.79 -7.43 -20.88
CA ALA A 7 22.71 -6.45 -20.70
C ALA A 7 21.97 -6.71 -19.37
N THR A 8 21.69 -5.64 -18.64
CA THR A 8 20.93 -5.71 -17.37
C THR A 8 19.52 -6.24 -17.66
N LYS A 9 19.13 -7.31 -16.98
CA LYS A 9 17.82 -7.95 -17.15
C LYS A 9 16.82 -7.42 -16.12
N ILE A 10 15.71 -6.90 -16.60
CA ILE A 10 14.66 -6.33 -15.76
C ILE A 10 13.35 -7.05 -16.00
N LEU A 11 12.79 -7.66 -14.95
CA LEU A 11 11.42 -8.18 -14.95
C LEU A 11 10.47 -7.03 -14.56
N CYS A 12 9.42 -6.82 -15.37
CA CYS A 12 8.48 -5.71 -15.19
C CYS A 12 7.08 -6.25 -14.88
N TRP A 13 6.56 -5.95 -13.70
CA TRP A 13 5.17 -6.23 -13.36
C TRP A 13 4.24 -5.18 -13.96
N LEU A 14 3.25 -5.61 -14.75
CA LEU A 14 2.35 -4.75 -15.50
C LEU A 14 0.89 -5.18 -15.26
N ASP A 15 0.13 -4.33 -14.59
CA ASP A 15 -1.29 -4.51 -14.30
C ASP A 15 -2.13 -3.44 -15.01
N GLY A 16 -2.51 -3.74 -16.23
CA GLY A 16 -3.20 -2.79 -17.08
C GLY A 16 -2.30 -1.70 -17.66
N PHE A 17 -2.91 -0.71 -18.32
CA PHE A 17 -2.22 0.51 -18.72
C PHE A 17 -2.06 1.40 -17.47
N SER A 18 -0.93 1.30 -16.83
CA SER A 18 -0.63 1.91 -15.53
C SER A 18 0.59 2.84 -15.59
N PRO A 19 0.84 3.63 -14.54
CA PRO A 19 2.09 4.39 -14.44
C PRO A 19 3.33 3.55 -14.69
N HIS A 20 3.34 2.27 -14.27
CA HIS A 20 4.48 1.37 -14.47
C HIS A 20 4.73 1.05 -15.94
N PHE A 21 3.68 0.87 -16.75
CA PHE A 21 3.85 0.73 -18.19
C PHE A 21 4.53 1.97 -18.80
N ALA A 22 4.07 3.18 -18.41
CA ALA A 22 4.63 4.43 -18.91
C ALA A 22 6.10 4.63 -18.46
N ILE A 23 6.42 4.26 -17.22
CA ILE A 23 7.80 4.27 -16.69
C ILE A 23 8.68 3.32 -17.47
N VAL A 24 8.26 2.06 -17.65
CA VAL A 24 9.02 1.04 -18.38
C VAL A 24 9.21 1.44 -19.85
N ASN A 25 8.19 2.05 -20.49
CA ASN A 25 8.33 2.62 -21.83
C ASN A 25 9.36 3.75 -21.87
N ALA A 26 9.42 4.63 -20.88
CA ALA A 26 10.42 5.69 -20.83
C ALA A 26 11.84 5.13 -20.57
N ILE A 27 11.97 4.10 -19.72
CA ILE A 27 13.24 3.37 -19.50
C ILE A 27 13.72 2.71 -20.79
N SER A 28 12.84 2.03 -21.55
CA SER A 28 13.21 1.34 -22.78
C SER A 28 13.75 2.27 -23.88
N ARG A 29 13.35 3.55 -23.84
CA ARG A 29 13.87 4.59 -24.78
C ARG A 29 15.23 5.17 -24.37
N LYS A 30 15.64 4.98 -23.11
CA LYS A 30 16.85 5.60 -22.53
C LYS A 30 17.97 4.58 -22.28
N THR A 31 17.71 3.29 -22.38
CA THR A 31 18.64 2.23 -21.97
C THR A 31 18.55 1.03 -22.90
N ASP A 32 19.62 0.23 -22.95
CA ASP A 32 19.70 -1.04 -23.67
C ASP A 32 19.41 -2.24 -22.74
N TYR A 33 18.57 -2.07 -21.73
CA TYR A 33 18.21 -3.13 -20.80
C TYR A 33 17.35 -4.21 -21.47
N ASP A 34 17.57 -5.47 -21.10
CA ASP A 34 16.71 -6.57 -21.51
C ASP A 34 15.43 -6.59 -20.65
N LEU A 35 14.33 -6.17 -21.23
CA LEU A 35 13.04 -6.06 -20.55
C LEU A 35 12.21 -7.32 -20.73
N TYR A 36 11.63 -7.82 -19.65
CA TYR A 36 10.74 -8.97 -19.60
C TYR A 36 9.41 -8.57 -18.98
N GLY A 37 8.28 -8.92 -19.63
CA GLY A 37 6.95 -8.52 -19.18
C GLY A 37 6.24 -9.59 -18.37
N LEU A 38 5.79 -9.27 -17.18
CA LEU A 38 4.90 -10.08 -16.38
C LEU A 38 3.55 -9.36 -16.26
N ILE A 39 2.55 -9.81 -17.03
CA ILE A 39 1.35 -9.06 -17.36
C ILE A 39 0.15 -9.65 -16.61
N ASN A 40 -0.47 -8.86 -15.72
CA ASN A 40 -1.64 -9.25 -14.92
C ASN A 40 -2.93 -8.58 -15.45
N VAL A 41 -3.36 -8.95 -16.65
CA VAL A 41 -4.57 -8.42 -17.28
C VAL A 41 -5.37 -9.53 -17.97
N ASN A 42 -6.65 -9.27 -18.25
CA ASN A 42 -7.52 -10.11 -19.06
C ASN A 42 -8.05 -9.37 -20.28
N GLU A 43 -8.84 -8.33 -20.09
CA GLU A 43 -9.46 -7.57 -21.20
C GLU A 43 -8.45 -6.65 -21.92
N GLU A 44 -7.44 -6.14 -21.22
CA GLU A 44 -6.36 -5.34 -21.81
C GLU A 44 -5.29 -6.18 -22.51
N ARG A 45 -5.38 -7.51 -22.50
CA ARG A 45 -4.45 -8.41 -23.24
C ARG A 45 -4.28 -7.99 -24.69
N LYS A 46 -5.36 -7.59 -25.37
CA LYS A 46 -5.33 -7.11 -26.75
C LYS A 46 -4.47 -5.86 -26.95
N PHE A 47 -4.37 -5.01 -25.95
CA PHE A 47 -3.46 -3.85 -25.97
C PHE A 47 -2.01 -4.34 -25.94
N TYR A 48 -1.67 -5.20 -24.99
CA TYR A 48 -0.30 -5.73 -24.87
C TYR A 48 0.17 -6.53 -26.09
N GLU A 49 -0.73 -7.27 -26.74
CA GLU A 49 -0.43 -8.02 -27.96
C GLU A 49 -0.19 -7.12 -29.20
N LYS A 50 -0.74 -5.91 -29.21
CA LYS A 50 -0.68 -4.99 -30.36
C LYS A 50 0.26 -3.81 -30.16
N GLN A 51 0.63 -3.49 -28.92
CA GLN A 51 1.48 -2.34 -28.62
C GLN A 51 2.88 -2.51 -29.22
N LYS A 52 3.49 -1.38 -29.61
CA LYS A 52 4.86 -1.28 -30.12
C LYS A 52 5.70 -0.29 -29.34
N PHE A 53 5.23 0.11 -28.15
CA PHE A 53 5.91 1.08 -27.30
C PHE A 53 7.12 0.47 -26.59
N ILE A 54 7.01 -0.80 -26.18
CA ILE A 54 8.05 -1.53 -25.46
C ILE A 54 8.28 -2.86 -26.18
N GLU A 55 9.53 -3.15 -26.53
CA GLU A 55 9.96 -4.44 -27.05
C GLU A 55 10.44 -5.31 -25.88
N PHE A 56 9.57 -6.25 -25.45
CA PHE A 56 9.93 -7.23 -24.45
C PHE A 56 10.64 -8.42 -25.09
N LYS A 57 11.74 -8.88 -24.49
CA LYS A 57 12.40 -10.14 -24.91
C LYS A 57 11.45 -11.33 -24.80
N LYS A 58 10.64 -11.36 -23.75
CA LYS A 58 9.55 -12.31 -23.54
C LYS A 58 8.52 -11.73 -22.56
N SER A 59 7.27 -12.18 -22.70
CA SER A 59 6.19 -11.79 -21.79
C SER A 59 5.37 -13.00 -21.39
N TRP A 60 4.87 -12.97 -20.15
CA TRP A 60 3.95 -13.97 -19.61
C TRP A 60 2.69 -13.28 -19.09
N TYR A 61 1.57 -13.95 -19.22
CA TYR A 61 0.30 -13.50 -18.66
C TYR A 61 0.00 -14.29 -17.39
N ILE A 62 0.00 -13.62 -16.25
CA ILE A 62 -0.17 -14.26 -14.93
C ILE A 62 -1.47 -15.06 -14.88
N ARG A 63 -2.55 -14.52 -15.44
CA ARG A 63 -3.86 -15.17 -15.40
C ARG A 63 -3.95 -16.47 -16.18
N ASP A 64 -2.99 -16.75 -17.06
CA ASP A 64 -2.93 -18.01 -17.80
C ASP A 64 -2.44 -19.18 -16.92
N CYS A 65 -1.85 -18.92 -15.75
CA CYS A 65 -1.44 -19.99 -14.84
C CYS A 65 -2.61 -20.65 -14.10
N PHE A 66 -3.76 -19.96 -14.00
CA PHE A 66 -4.90 -20.47 -13.22
C PHE A 66 -5.75 -21.48 -13.99
N LYS A 67 -5.92 -22.65 -13.42
CA LYS A 67 -6.83 -23.69 -13.92
C LYS A 67 -8.26 -23.36 -13.51
N LYS A 68 -9.24 -23.81 -14.30
CA LYS A 68 -10.67 -23.63 -13.99
C LYS A 68 -11.11 -24.34 -12.71
N THR A 69 -10.51 -25.48 -12.40
CA THR A 69 -10.77 -26.27 -11.20
C THR A 69 -9.62 -26.09 -10.23
N LEU A 70 -9.96 -25.81 -8.98
CA LEU A 70 -9.00 -25.77 -7.89
C LEU A 70 -8.90 -27.20 -7.31
N ASP A 71 -7.95 -27.96 -7.84
CA ASP A 71 -7.68 -29.34 -7.45
C ASP A 71 -7.14 -29.39 -6.00
N LYS A 72 -6.99 -30.60 -5.47
CA LYS A 72 -6.34 -30.81 -4.18
C LYS A 72 -4.87 -30.35 -4.29
N PRO A 73 -4.40 -29.42 -3.42
CA PRO A 73 -3.04 -28.90 -3.52
C PRO A 73 -1.99 -29.96 -3.17
N ASP A 74 -0.82 -29.88 -3.78
CA ASP A 74 0.37 -30.62 -3.38
C ASP A 74 1.01 -29.94 -2.16
N LEU A 75 0.69 -30.46 -0.97
CA LEU A 75 1.19 -29.93 0.30
C LEU A 75 2.69 -30.14 0.47
N ASP A 76 3.25 -31.23 -0.08
CA ASP A 76 4.69 -31.50 0.01
C ASP A 76 5.50 -30.50 -0.82
N TYR A 77 4.99 -30.16 -2.01
CA TYR A 77 5.58 -29.09 -2.83
C TYR A 77 5.50 -27.75 -2.11
N LEU A 78 4.34 -27.37 -1.60
CA LEU A 78 4.16 -26.08 -0.92
C LEU A 78 5.01 -25.96 0.35
N SER A 79 5.14 -27.04 1.13
CA SER A 79 6.01 -27.05 2.32
C SER A 79 7.49 -26.83 1.96
N LYS A 80 7.99 -27.55 0.94
CA LYS A 80 9.36 -27.35 0.43
C LYS A 80 9.57 -25.94 -0.14
N PHE A 81 8.54 -25.39 -0.76
CA PHE A 81 8.57 -24.04 -1.28
C PHE A 81 8.70 -23.00 -0.16
N GLU A 82 7.89 -23.12 0.92
CA GLU A 82 7.99 -22.24 2.10
C GLU A 82 9.39 -22.30 2.73
N GLU A 83 9.98 -23.49 2.87
CA GLU A 83 11.33 -23.68 3.39
C GLU A 83 12.39 -23.03 2.47
N LYS A 84 12.31 -23.30 1.15
CA LYS A 84 13.23 -22.77 0.14
C LYS A 84 13.30 -21.25 0.14
N TYR A 85 12.15 -20.60 0.19
CA TYR A 85 12.04 -19.13 0.11
C TYR A 85 11.94 -18.44 1.47
N ARG A 86 11.80 -19.20 2.57
CA ARG A 86 11.59 -18.71 3.94
C ARG A 86 10.40 -17.77 4.05
N ILE A 87 9.29 -18.13 3.43
CA ILE A 87 8.03 -17.39 3.43
C ILE A 87 6.91 -18.23 4.01
N SER A 88 5.84 -17.58 4.48
CA SER A 88 4.62 -18.24 4.93
C SER A 88 3.49 -17.88 3.99
N LEU A 89 2.96 -18.87 3.28
CA LEU A 89 1.83 -18.70 2.36
C LEU A 89 0.55 -18.31 3.09
N TRP A 90 0.33 -18.83 4.29
CA TRP A 90 -0.80 -18.40 5.12
C TRP A 90 -0.71 -16.93 5.51
N LYS A 91 0.48 -16.42 5.83
CA LYS A 91 0.68 -15.00 6.12
C LYS A 91 0.29 -14.13 4.92
N ILE A 92 0.64 -14.55 3.70
CA ILE A 92 0.25 -13.88 2.46
C ILE A 92 -1.27 -13.97 2.27
N ALA A 93 -1.88 -15.14 2.45
CA ALA A 93 -3.32 -15.34 2.33
C ALA A 93 -4.12 -14.42 3.27
N TYR A 94 -3.69 -14.28 4.52
CA TYR A 94 -4.34 -13.38 5.49
C TYR A 94 -4.18 -11.90 5.16
N SER A 95 -3.25 -11.54 4.28
CA SER A 95 -3.05 -10.18 3.79
C SER A 95 -3.88 -9.86 2.54
N ASP A 96 -4.40 -10.87 1.84
CA ASP A 96 -5.19 -10.67 0.63
C ASP A 96 -6.69 -10.54 0.96
N ILE A 97 -7.29 -9.47 0.46
CA ILE A 97 -8.72 -9.19 0.66
C ILE A 97 -9.62 -10.28 0.06
N ASN A 98 -9.16 -10.98 -1.00
CA ASN A 98 -9.93 -12.03 -1.65
C ASN A 98 -10.13 -13.26 -0.76
N PHE A 99 -9.20 -13.55 0.13
CA PHE A 99 -9.25 -14.72 1.04
C PHE A 99 -9.76 -14.39 2.43
N THR A 100 -10.14 -13.14 2.70
CA THR A 100 -10.56 -12.67 4.02
C THR A 100 -12.05 -12.32 4.08
N LYS A 101 -12.50 -11.85 5.26
CA LYS A 101 -13.90 -11.38 5.50
C LYS A 101 -14.33 -10.23 4.58
N TYR A 102 -13.41 -9.58 3.90
CA TYR A 102 -13.69 -8.44 3.00
C TYR A 102 -14.18 -8.88 1.63
N ASN A 103 -13.93 -10.13 1.22
CA ASN A 103 -14.56 -10.71 0.04
C ASN A 103 -16.05 -11.01 0.30
N LYS A 104 -16.93 -10.19 -0.29
CA LYS A 104 -18.38 -10.31 -0.15
C LYS A 104 -19.00 -11.25 -1.19
N TYR A 105 -18.22 -11.76 -2.15
CA TYR A 105 -18.71 -12.50 -3.30
C TYR A 105 -18.47 -13.99 -3.20
N TYR A 106 -17.33 -14.40 -2.66
CA TYR A 106 -16.94 -15.80 -2.57
C TYR A 106 -16.13 -16.07 -1.31
N LYS A 107 -16.43 -17.16 -0.61
CA LYS A 107 -15.67 -17.61 0.54
C LYS A 107 -14.81 -18.80 0.16
N PHE A 108 -13.53 -18.60 0.04
CA PHE A 108 -12.58 -19.67 -0.25
C PHE A 108 -12.40 -20.60 0.94
N ILE A 109 -12.30 -21.92 0.66
CA ILE A 109 -11.86 -22.91 1.63
C ILE A 109 -10.34 -23.09 1.57
N PRO A 110 -9.67 -23.60 2.64
CA PRO A 110 -8.22 -23.71 2.70
C PRO A 110 -7.58 -24.39 1.49
N ASN A 111 -8.10 -25.51 1.04
CA ASN A 111 -7.55 -26.24 -0.11
C ASN A 111 -7.60 -25.42 -1.40
N GLN A 112 -8.62 -24.60 -1.61
CA GLN A 112 -8.71 -23.72 -2.77
C GLN A 112 -7.64 -22.62 -2.73
N ILE A 113 -7.42 -22.03 -1.55
CA ILE A 113 -6.38 -21.02 -1.36
C ILE A 113 -5.01 -21.62 -1.66
N LEU A 114 -4.72 -22.80 -1.09
CA LEU A 114 -3.43 -23.46 -1.30
C LEU A 114 -3.26 -23.93 -2.75
N SER A 115 -4.33 -24.36 -3.45
CA SER A 115 -4.24 -24.69 -4.88
C SER A 115 -3.98 -23.47 -5.75
N ILE A 116 -4.47 -22.28 -5.37
CA ILE A 116 -4.13 -21.02 -6.04
C ILE A 116 -2.63 -20.74 -5.85
N PHE A 117 -2.13 -20.80 -4.61
CA PHE A 117 -0.71 -20.59 -4.33
C PHE A 117 0.20 -21.59 -5.03
N GLU A 118 -0.19 -22.86 -5.12
CA GLU A 118 0.59 -23.87 -5.85
C GLU A 118 0.81 -23.45 -7.31
N GLN A 119 -0.25 -22.96 -7.97
CA GLN A 119 -0.19 -22.50 -9.36
C GLN A 119 0.67 -21.24 -9.49
N GLU A 120 0.53 -20.27 -8.60
CA GLU A 120 1.33 -19.04 -8.57
C GLU A 120 2.81 -19.36 -8.28
N CYS A 121 3.10 -20.18 -7.29
CA CYS A 121 4.46 -20.59 -6.91
C CYS A 121 5.19 -21.25 -8.08
N SER A 122 4.57 -22.25 -8.70
CA SER A 122 5.15 -22.97 -9.85
C SER A 122 5.36 -22.06 -11.06
N PHE A 123 4.41 -21.16 -11.31
CA PHE A 123 4.50 -20.20 -12.41
C PHE A 123 5.66 -19.21 -12.19
N PHE A 124 5.75 -18.60 -11.01
CA PHE A 124 6.81 -17.64 -10.72
C PHE A 124 8.19 -18.29 -10.63
N GLU A 125 8.30 -19.53 -10.13
CA GLU A 125 9.56 -20.27 -10.19
C GLU A 125 10.01 -20.44 -11.65
N THR A 126 9.12 -20.86 -12.54
CA THR A 126 9.40 -21.03 -13.96
C THR A 126 9.90 -19.73 -14.60
N VAL A 127 9.20 -18.61 -14.35
CA VAL A 127 9.59 -17.29 -14.89
C VAL A 127 10.94 -16.84 -14.36
N LEU A 128 11.16 -16.95 -13.05
CA LEU A 128 12.40 -16.52 -12.42
C LEU A 128 13.59 -17.40 -12.81
N ASP A 129 13.39 -18.70 -13.00
CA ASP A 129 14.45 -19.63 -13.46
C ASP A 129 14.82 -19.36 -14.92
N GLU A 130 13.84 -19.05 -15.79
CA GLU A 130 14.07 -18.76 -17.19
C GLU A 130 14.78 -17.40 -17.39
N VAL A 131 14.36 -16.35 -16.70
CA VAL A 131 14.89 -15.00 -16.90
C VAL A 131 16.16 -14.78 -16.09
N ASN A 132 16.16 -15.22 -14.83
CA ASN A 132 17.16 -14.86 -13.81
C ASN A 132 17.45 -13.34 -13.83
N PRO A 133 16.45 -12.49 -13.50
CA PRO A 133 16.56 -11.05 -13.63
C PRO A 133 17.47 -10.45 -12.56
N ASP A 134 18.13 -9.34 -12.88
CA ASP A 134 18.91 -8.53 -11.94
C ASP A 134 17.97 -7.66 -11.07
N PHE A 135 16.89 -7.18 -11.70
CA PHE A 135 15.93 -6.27 -11.08
C PHE A 135 14.49 -6.68 -11.37
N LEU A 136 13.60 -6.38 -10.42
CA LEU A 136 12.16 -6.39 -10.59
C LEU A 136 11.63 -4.97 -10.44
N ILE A 137 10.98 -4.42 -11.47
CA ILE A 137 10.15 -3.22 -11.35
C ILE A 137 8.74 -3.67 -11.05
N ILE A 138 8.23 -3.29 -9.89
CA ILE A 138 6.89 -3.68 -9.44
C ILE A 138 6.18 -2.49 -8.81
N ARG A 139 4.87 -2.51 -8.92
CA ARG A 139 3.97 -1.66 -8.17
C ARG A 139 4.00 -2.04 -6.68
N VAL A 140 3.33 -1.25 -5.88
CA VAL A 140 3.01 -1.59 -4.48
C VAL A 140 2.38 -2.98 -4.42
N THR A 141 2.93 -3.86 -3.60
CA THR A 141 2.41 -5.22 -3.41
C THR A 141 1.09 -5.15 -2.62
N ASP A 142 -0.04 -5.23 -3.30
CA ASP A 142 -1.39 -5.11 -2.72
C ASP A 142 -2.25 -6.38 -2.85
N SER A 143 -1.74 -7.39 -3.55
CA SER A 143 -2.37 -8.68 -3.80
C SER A 143 -1.41 -9.83 -3.45
N SER A 144 -1.94 -11.04 -3.25
CA SER A 144 -1.13 -12.21 -2.89
C SER A 144 -0.08 -12.56 -3.93
N ASP A 145 -0.43 -12.49 -5.22
CA ASP A 145 0.46 -12.78 -6.34
C ASP A 145 1.64 -11.79 -6.41
N SER A 146 1.39 -10.48 -6.30
CA SER A 146 2.44 -9.46 -6.29
C SER A 146 3.34 -9.56 -5.04
N GLN A 147 2.75 -9.87 -3.88
CA GLN A 147 3.50 -10.08 -2.65
C GLN A 147 4.36 -11.33 -2.71
N LEU A 148 3.82 -12.43 -3.25
CA LEU A 148 4.54 -13.68 -3.44
C LEU A 148 5.78 -13.49 -4.32
N LEU A 149 5.61 -12.88 -5.51
CA LEU A 149 6.71 -12.60 -6.42
C LEU A 149 7.78 -11.71 -5.77
N HIS A 150 7.36 -10.66 -5.07
CA HIS A 150 8.26 -9.76 -4.34
C HIS A 150 9.13 -10.52 -3.34
N LEU A 151 8.53 -11.38 -2.50
CA LEU A 151 9.24 -12.17 -1.51
C LEU A 151 10.16 -13.21 -2.16
N MET A 152 9.75 -13.84 -3.25
CA MET A 152 10.61 -14.76 -4.03
C MET A 152 11.83 -14.05 -4.61
N CYS A 153 11.64 -12.87 -5.21
CA CYS A 153 12.74 -12.06 -5.72
C CYS A 153 13.72 -11.68 -4.60
N LYS A 154 13.20 -11.25 -3.45
CA LYS A 154 14.03 -10.93 -2.28
C LYS A 154 14.84 -12.14 -1.80
N ALA A 155 14.23 -13.33 -1.70
CA ALA A 155 14.90 -14.57 -1.31
C ALA A 155 16.00 -15.01 -2.31
N ARG A 156 15.83 -14.69 -3.60
CA ARG A 156 16.83 -14.95 -4.65
C ARG A 156 17.90 -13.84 -4.78
N GLY A 157 17.83 -12.78 -3.98
CA GLY A 157 18.76 -11.64 -4.06
C GLY A 157 18.50 -10.70 -5.25
N ILE A 158 17.41 -10.88 -5.97
CA ILE A 158 16.96 -9.98 -7.05
C ILE A 158 16.54 -8.65 -6.43
N LYS A 159 17.06 -7.53 -6.95
CA LYS A 159 16.74 -6.21 -6.42
C LYS A 159 15.36 -5.74 -6.88
N VAL A 160 14.51 -5.41 -5.94
CA VAL A 160 13.16 -4.90 -6.23
C VAL A 160 13.18 -3.38 -6.27
N LEU A 161 12.52 -2.80 -7.26
CA LEU A 161 12.32 -1.37 -7.44
C LEU A 161 10.82 -1.09 -7.31
N CYS A 162 10.42 -0.74 -6.10
CA CYS A 162 9.04 -0.39 -5.77
C CYS A 162 8.95 1.13 -5.59
N LEU A 163 8.15 1.79 -6.44
CA LEU A 163 7.86 3.21 -6.32
C LEU A 163 6.80 3.40 -5.24
N GLY A 164 7.10 4.19 -4.22
CA GLY A 164 6.24 4.42 -3.07
C GLY A 164 6.35 5.82 -2.47
N PHE A 165 5.64 6.04 -1.36
CA PHE A 165 5.62 7.30 -0.64
C PHE A 165 6.78 7.37 0.36
N SER A 166 7.40 8.54 0.45
CA SER A 166 8.43 8.81 1.45
C SER A 166 7.87 9.06 2.86
N ARG A 167 6.55 9.17 3.00
CA ARG A 167 5.83 9.65 4.19
C ARG A 167 6.10 11.11 4.53
N LEU A 168 6.77 11.85 3.64
CA LEU A 168 7.06 13.27 3.79
C LEU A 168 6.43 14.06 2.63
N GLY A 169 5.24 14.60 2.86
CA GLY A 169 4.47 15.35 1.86
C GLY A 169 4.18 14.52 0.60
N SER A 170 4.37 15.15 -0.55
CA SER A 170 4.19 14.55 -1.88
C SER A 170 5.45 13.87 -2.43
N ARG A 171 6.50 13.68 -1.61
CA ARG A 171 7.76 13.09 -2.07
C ARG A 171 7.66 11.58 -2.23
N SER A 172 8.31 11.06 -3.25
CA SER A 172 8.35 9.62 -3.55
C SER A 172 9.74 9.03 -3.32
N ILE A 173 9.77 7.73 -3.07
CA ILE A 173 10.99 6.92 -2.95
C ILE A 173 10.90 5.72 -3.90
N ILE A 174 12.07 5.22 -4.31
CA ILE A 174 12.19 3.91 -4.97
C ILE A 174 13.04 3.03 -4.03
N SER A 175 12.45 1.96 -3.54
CA SER A 175 13.08 1.06 -2.56
C SER A 175 12.66 -0.38 -2.77
N SER A 176 13.32 -1.31 -2.09
CA SER A 176 12.97 -2.73 -2.17
C SER A 176 11.66 -3.06 -1.47
N GLU A 177 11.26 -2.26 -0.51
CA GLU A 177 9.97 -2.35 0.20
C GLU A 177 9.41 -0.94 0.40
N LEU A 178 8.09 -0.83 0.41
CA LEU A 178 7.46 0.39 0.88
C LEU A 178 7.82 0.60 2.36
N ASP A 179 7.92 1.85 2.76
CA ASP A 179 8.20 2.22 4.14
C ASP A 179 9.60 1.83 4.65
N THR A 180 10.57 1.57 3.76
CA THR A 180 11.97 1.35 4.13
C THR A 180 12.94 2.17 3.28
N LEU A 181 14.06 2.55 3.86
CA LEU A 181 15.22 3.09 3.13
C LEU A 181 16.26 1.97 3.04
N ASP A 182 16.50 1.45 1.85
CA ASP A 182 17.41 0.33 1.62
C ASP A 182 18.82 0.73 1.18
N LEU A 183 19.03 2.00 0.82
CA LEU A 183 20.35 2.59 0.61
C LEU A 183 20.38 3.91 1.37
N ASP A 184 21.24 3.99 2.38
CA ASP A 184 21.54 5.25 3.04
C ASP A 184 22.45 6.08 2.15
N VAL A 185 21.87 6.95 1.36
CA VAL A 185 22.63 8.02 0.71
C VAL A 185 22.86 9.10 1.75
N ILE A 186 24.05 9.10 2.34
CA ILE A 186 24.47 10.13 3.29
C ILE A 186 24.83 11.40 2.49
N ASN A 187 23.83 12.11 2.03
CA ASN A 187 24.02 13.50 1.66
C ASN A 187 23.88 14.32 2.95
N LYS A 188 24.96 14.86 3.44
CA LYS A 188 24.95 15.78 4.58
C LYS A 188 24.31 17.10 4.17
N THR A 189 22.99 17.11 4.13
CA THR A 189 22.23 18.38 4.14
C THR A 189 21.84 18.59 5.60
N ASP A 190 22.49 19.55 6.26
CA ASP A 190 22.18 19.95 7.65
C ASP A 190 21.16 21.09 7.63
N LYS A 191 20.01 20.88 6.96
CA LYS A 191 18.94 21.88 6.94
C LYS A 191 18.13 21.76 8.24
N GLU A 192 17.95 22.87 8.94
CA GLU A 192 16.96 22.98 10.00
C GLU A 192 15.59 23.29 9.39
N PHE A 193 14.59 22.53 9.79
CA PHE A 193 13.20 22.70 9.34
C PHE A 193 12.42 23.44 10.43
N SER A 194 11.76 24.53 10.06
CA SER A 194 10.78 25.18 10.92
C SER A 194 9.52 24.32 11.07
N LEU A 195 8.79 24.52 12.18
CA LEU A 195 7.49 23.85 12.37
C LEU A 195 6.52 24.09 11.20
N THR A 196 6.55 25.31 10.63
CA THR A 196 5.70 25.66 9.48
C THR A 196 6.05 24.83 8.23
N GLU A 197 7.33 24.55 8.00
CA GLU A 197 7.77 23.69 6.89
C GLU A 197 7.35 22.24 7.14
N LEU A 198 7.53 21.71 8.36
CA LEU A 198 7.10 20.36 8.73
C LEU A 198 5.58 20.20 8.61
N GLU A 199 4.81 21.19 9.06
CA GLU A 199 3.36 21.22 8.87
C GLU A 199 2.93 21.28 7.40
N SER A 200 3.75 21.86 6.52
CA SER A 200 3.43 21.91 5.09
C SER A 200 3.37 20.51 4.49
N TYR A 201 4.24 19.60 4.93
CA TYR A 201 4.20 18.20 4.49
C TYR A 201 2.90 17.49 4.90
N SER A 202 2.43 17.70 6.14
CA SER A 202 1.12 17.15 6.59
C SER A 202 -0.06 17.79 5.84
N LYS A 203 0.01 19.08 5.53
CA LYS A 203 -1.05 19.80 4.76
C LYS A 203 -1.14 19.31 3.33
N GLU A 204 -0.03 18.98 2.69
CA GLU A 204 -0.03 18.40 1.35
C GLU A 204 -0.75 17.05 1.32
N TYR A 205 -0.52 16.21 2.32
CA TYR A 205 -1.24 14.93 2.45
C TYR A 205 -2.76 15.11 2.63
N VAL A 206 -3.19 16.06 3.46
CA VAL A 206 -4.62 16.38 3.66
C VAL A 206 -5.25 16.95 2.37
N LYS A 207 -4.51 17.73 1.58
CA LYS A 207 -5.00 18.20 0.26
C LYS A 207 -5.21 17.05 -0.71
N GLN A 208 -4.33 16.04 -0.70
CA GLN A 208 -4.51 14.83 -1.50
C GLN A 208 -5.78 14.08 -1.08
N GLU A 209 -6.02 13.91 0.21
CA GLU A 209 -7.23 13.26 0.72
C GLU A 209 -8.51 14.01 0.32
N SER A 210 -8.52 15.35 0.36
CA SER A 210 -9.65 16.18 -0.11
C SER A 210 -9.83 16.05 -1.62
N PHE A 211 -8.75 16.01 -2.37
CA PHE A 211 -8.76 15.82 -3.82
C PHE A 211 -9.35 14.46 -4.21
N PHE A 212 -9.00 13.37 -3.53
CA PHE A 212 -9.63 12.07 -3.74
C PHE A 212 -11.12 12.10 -3.44
N ARG A 213 -11.54 12.75 -2.34
CA ARG A 213 -12.95 12.88 -1.98
C ARG A 213 -13.75 13.65 -3.03
N GLU A 214 -13.20 14.71 -3.57
CA GLU A 214 -13.85 15.50 -4.63
C GLU A 214 -13.89 14.73 -5.94
N HIS A 215 -12.83 14.01 -6.25
CA HIS A 215 -12.72 13.22 -7.47
C HIS A 215 -13.76 12.10 -7.51
N TYR A 216 -13.91 11.33 -6.44
CA TYR A 216 -14.98 10.33 -6.32
C TYR A 216 -16.40 10.93 -6.36
N LYS A 217 -16.58 12.22 -6.03
CA LYS A 217 -17.87 12.91 -6.13
C LYS A 217 -18.17 13.41 -7.55
N THR A 218 -17.16 13.84 -8.29
CA THR A 218 -17.33 14.44 -9.64
C THR A 218 -17.58 13.41 -10.75
N SER A 219 -17.31 12.14 -10.51
CA SER A 219 -17.33 11.09 -11.54
C SER A 219 -18.73 10.47 -11.82
N ARG A 220 -19.85 11.12 -11.41
CA ARG A 220 -21.21 10.56 -11.62
C ARG A 220 -21.52 10.22 -13.09
N PHE A 221 -21.00 10.97 -14.04
CA PHE A 221 -21.21 10.71 -15.48
C PHE A 221 -20.39 9.51 -15.97
N ASN A 222 -19.17 9.37 -15.47
CA ASN A 222 -18.30 8.24 -15.79
C ASN A 222 -18.81 6.94 -15.14
N TRP A 223 -19.52 7.04 -14.01
CA TRP A 223 -20.10 5.90 -13.31
C TRP A 223 -21.06 5.10 -14.20
N VAL A 224 -21.96 5.75 -14.97
CA VAL A 224 -22.92 5.05 -15.85
C VAL A 224 -22.19 4.29 -16.97
N LYS A 225 -21.18 4.92 -17.58
CA LYS A 225 -20.37 4.26 -18.63
C LYS A 225 -19.54 3.11 -18.06
N GLY A 226 -18.93 3.33 -16.90
CA GLY A 226 -18.17 2.31 -16.19
C GLY A 226 -19.05 1.13 -15.78
N ALA A 227 -20.26 1.38 -15.25
CA ALA A 227 -21.22 0.36 -14.89
C ALA A 227 -21.64 -0.51 -16.10
N PHE A 228 -21.87 0.12 -17.25
CA PHE A 228 -22.19 -0.60 -18.49
C PHE A 228 -21.01 -1.50 -18.94
N GLN A 229 -19.79 -1.00 -18.93
CA GLN A 229 -18.60 -1.78 -19.25
C GLN A 229 -18.37 -2.91 -18.24
N TYR A 230 -18.61 -2.63 -16.94
CA TYR A 230 -18.52 -3.65 -15.90
C TYR A 230 -19.51 -4.78 -16.12
N ILE A 231 -20.78 -4.47 -16.43
CA ILE A 231 -21.80 -5.48 -16.75
C ILE A 231 -21.38 -6.32 -17.94
N LYS A 232 -20.86 -5.70 -19.00
CA LYS A 232 -20.34 -6.40 -20.18
C LYS A 232 -19.19 -7.34 -19.81
N MET A 233 -18.27 -6.89 -18.94
CA MET A 233 -17.11 -7.66 -18.50
C MET A 233 -17.53 -8.88 -17.66
N ILE A 234 -18.39 -8.70 -16.65
CA ILE A 234 -18.83 -9.80 -15.78
C ILE A 234 -19.73 -10.81 -16.49
N SER A 235 -20.31 -10.42 -17.65
CA SER A 235 -21.07 -11.33 -18.52
C SER A 235 -20.16 -12.22 -19.39
N ASN A 236 -18.85 -11.93 -19.45
CA ASN A 236 -17.87 -12.76 -20.16
C ASN A 236 -17.53 -14.00 -19.32
N PRO A 237 -17.75 -15.25 -19.82
CA PRO A 237 -17.42 -16.47 -19.07
C PRO A 237 -15.95 -16.55 -18.63
N LYS A 238 -15.02 -15.95 -19.37
CA LYS A 238 -13.60 -15.90 -19.02
C LYS A 238 -13.34 -15.04 -17.77
N TYR A 239 -14.22 -14.10 -17.46
CA TYR A 239 -14.07 -13.26 -16.26
C TYR A 239 -14.03 -14.08 -14.97
N GLN A 240 -14.82 -15.16 -14.90
CA GLN A 240 -14.91 -16.05 -13.75
C GLN A 240 -13.75 -17.07 -13.64
N THR A 241 -12.81 -17.09 -14.58
CA THR A 241 -11.66 -18.02 -14.50
C THR A 241 -10.59 -17.55 -13.51
N TYR A 242 -10.51 -16.25 -13.27
CA TYR A 242 -9.58 -15.68 -12.28
C TYR A 242 -10.23 -15.67 -10.89
N TYR A 243 -9.54 -16.22 -9.90
CA TYR A 243 -10.08 -16.43 -8.56
C TYR A 243 -10.63 -15.17 -7.88
N ALA A 244 -9.99 -14.01 -8.09
CA ALA A 244 -10.46 -12.75 -7.52
C ALA A 244 -11.84 -12.29 -8.04
N ASN A 245 -12.35 -12.95 -9.10
CA ASN A 245 -13.65 -12.66 -9.71
C ASN A 245 -14.74 -13.68 -9.37
N TYR A 246 -14.40 -14.70 -8.58
CA TYR A 246 -15.37 -15.75 -8.20
C TYR A 246 -16.57 -15.13 -7.47
N GLY A 247 -17.76 -15.56 -7.88
CA GLY A 247 -19.04 -15.09 -7.32
C GLY A 247 -19.47 -13.68 -7.73
N LYS A 248 -18.67 -12.92 -8.50
CA LYS A 248 -19.04 -11.61 -9.02
C LYS A 248 -19.95 -11.74 -10.24
N ASN A 249 -21.21 -12.03 -10.01
CA ASN A 249 -22.26 -11.95 -11.03
C ASN A 249 -23.15 -10.71 -10.80
N ILE A 250 -23.97 -10.34 -11.79
CA ILE A 250 -24.80 -9.15 -11.75
C ILE A 250 -25.68 -9.09 -10.50
N THR A 251 -26.33 -10.22 -10.14
CA THR A 251 -27.23 -10.30 -9.00
C THR A 251 -26.49 -10.06 -7.68
N ASN A 252 -25.34 -10.70 -7.48
CA ASN A 252 -24.53 -10.54 -6.28
C ASN A 252 -23.95 -9.14 -6.17
N VAL A 253 -23.53 -8.53 -7.28
CA VAL A 253 -23.02 -7.17 -7.31
C VAL A 253 -24.10 -6.16 -6.90
N ILE A 254 -25.30 -6.25 -7.47
CA ILE A 254 -26.41 -5.36 -7.11
C ILE A 254 -26.80 -5.56 -5.64
N LYS A 255 -26.95 -6.81 -5.18
CA LYS A 255 -27.25 -7.12 -3.78
C LYS A 255 -26.25 -6.51 -2.82
N ASN A 256 -24.97 -6.68 -3.11
CA ASN A 256 -23.90 -6.15 -2.25
C ASN A 256 -23.88 -4.62 -2.26
N GLU A 257 -24.10 -3.97 -3.41
CA GLU A 257 -24.13 -2.51 -3.49
C GLU A 257 -25.31 -1.92 -2.69
N VAL A 258 -26.50 -2.48 -2.83
CA VAL A 258 -27.68 -2.05 -2.04
C VAL A 258 -27.42 -2.22 -0.54
N SER A 259 -26.91 -3.39 -0.14
CA SER A 259 -26.53 -3.66 1.25
C SER A 259 -25.48 -2.69 1.76
N PHE A 260 -24.46 -2.38 0.95
CA PHE A 260 -23.41 -1.42 1.28
C PHE A 260 -23.97 -0.02 1.56
N GLN A 261 -24.81 0.51 0.68
CA GLN A 261 -25.39 1.85 0.84
C GLN A 261 -26.28 1.92 2.08
N PHE A 262 -27.05 0.87 2.37
CA PHE A 262 -27.89 0.79 3.55
C PHE A 262 -27.08 0.81 4.85
N HIS A 263 -26.06 -0.06 4.96
CA HIS A 263 -25.20 -0.12 6.15
C HIS A 263 -24.36 1.15 6.32
N LYS A 264 -23.92 1.77 5.22
CA LYS A 264 -23.21 3.06 5.25
C LYS A 264 -24.05 4.15 5.90
N LYS A 265 -25.35 4.22 5.56
CA LYS A 265 -26.28 5.21 6.13
C LYS A 265 -26.52 4.98 7.63
N ILE A 266 -26.76 3.72 8.03
CA ILE A 266 -26.94 3.34 9.46
C ILE A 266 -25.70 3.70 10.27
N ARG A 267 -24.51 3.36 9.78
CA ARG A 267 -23.24 3.65 10.44
C ARG A 267 -23.03 5.17 10.58
N GLY A 268 -23.25 5.95 9.52
CA GLY A 268 -23.13 7.39 9.56
C GLY A 268 -24.00 8.02 10.66
N SER A 269 -25.27 7.63 10.71
CA SER A 269 -26.20 8.11 11.75
C SER A 269 -25.78 7.66 13.17
N PHE A 270 -25.22 6.46 13.30
CA PHE A 270 -24.70 5.97 14.59
C PHE A 270 -23.51 6.82 15.05
N LEU A 271 -22.52 7.03 14.18
CA LEU A 271 -21.31 7.81 14.53
C LEU A 271 -21.68 9.26 14.90
N GLU A 272 -22.56 9.90 14.14
CA GLU A 272 -23.02 11.26 14.42
C GLU A 272 -23.58 11.43 15.84
N LYS A 273 -24.29 10.41 16.35
CA LYS A 273 -24.93 10.42 17.66
C LYS A 273 -24.00 10.05 18.82
N HIS A 274 -22.97 9.24 18.57
CA HIS A 274 -22.18 8.60 19.64
C HIS A 274 -20.71 9.05 19.67
N THR A 275 -20.30 9.99 18.81
CA THR A 275 -18.94 10.51 18.82
C THR A 275 -18.84 11.80 19.62
N LYS A 276 -17.72 11.96 20.32
CA LYS A 276 -17.38 13.16 21.08
C LYS A 276 -16.93 14.27 20.12
N LYS A 277 -17.60 15.43 20.20
CA LYS A 277 -17.37 16.57 19.31
C LYS A 277 -16.48 17.65 19.92
N ASP A 278 -16.27 17.61 21.23
CA ASP A 278 -15.50 18.60 21.97
C ASP A 278 -14.43 17.95 22.83
N ILE A 279 -13.30 18.62 22.99
CA ILE A 279 -12.19 18.19 23.85
C ILE A 279 -11.99 19.25 24.92
N THR A 280 -12.20 18.88 26.20
CA THR A 280 -11.95 19.76 27.33
C THR A 280 -10.44 19.92 27.53
N GLN A 281 -9.99 21.14 27.84
CA GLN A 281 -8.55 21.49 28.00
C GLN A 281 -7.85 20.75 29.14
N LYS A 282 -8.58 20.12 30.08
CA LYS A 282 -8.02 19.48 31.27
C LYS A 282 -7.84 17.97 31.17
N GLU A 283 -8.36 17.32 30.12
CA GLU A 283 -8.27 15.85 29.98
C GLU A 283 -6.89 15.43 29.44
N LYS A 284 -6.22 14.54 30.16
CA LYS A 284 -5.02 13.87 29.66
C LYS A 284 -5.45 12.69 28.82
N PHE A 285 -4.96 12.61 27.59
CA PHE A 285 -5.30 11.50 26.71
C PHE A 285 -4.14 11.05 25.82
N VAL A 286 -4.21 9.78 25.46
CA VAL A 286 -3.42 9.15 24.41
C VAL A 286 -4.31 9.07 23.16
N TYR A 287 -3.79 9.42 22.01
CA TYR A 287 -4.54 9.41 20.76
C TYR A 287 -4.21 8.16 19.92
N PHE A 288 -5.25 7.43 19.51
CA PHE A 288 -5.17 6.29 18.60
C PHE A 288 -6.00 6.54 17.34
N PRO A 289 -5.37 6.89 16.20
CA PRO A 289 -6.04 6.96 14.91
C PRO A 289 -6.25 5.55 14.37
N LEU A 290 -7.49 5.19 14.04
CA LEU A 290 -7.82 3.94 13.37
C LEU A 290 -7.19 3.92 11.99
N GLN A 291 -6.61 2.78 11.62
CA GLN A 291 -6.09 2.54 10.28
C GLN A 291 -7.24 2.21 9.32
N LEU A 292 -7.08 2.57 8.07
CA LEU A 292 -8.02 2.22 7.01
C LEU A 292 -8.08 0.69 6.81
N GLU A 293 -9.28 0.14 6.64
CA GLU A 293 -9.52 -1.28 6.36
C GLU A 293 -10.53 -1.47 5.22
N PRO A 294 -10.25 -2.38 4.28
CA PRO A 294 -9.01 -3.13 4.10
C PRO A 294 -7.97 -2.26 3.39
N GLU A 295 -6.76 -2.25 3.90
CA GLU A 295 -5.66 -1.54 3.26
C GLU A 295 -4.34 -2.31 3.40
N ARG A 296 -3.55 -2.29 2.34
CA ARG A 296 -2.23 -2.90 2.28
C ARG A 296 -1.30 -2.40 3.39
N THR A 297 -1.32 -1.10 3.68
CA THR A 297 -0.47 -0.46 4.70
C THR A 297 -0.68 -1.02 6.10
N LEU A 298 -1.84 -1.64 6.36
CA LEU A 298 -2.10 -2.37 7.59
C LEU A 298 -1.78 -3.87 7.45
N PHE A 299 -2.24 -4.50 6.38
CA PHE A 299 -2.26 -5.96 6.27
C PHE A 299 -0.90 -6.59 6.01
N ILE A 300 -0.03 -5.92 5.23
CA ILE A 300 1.28 -6.47 4.88
C ILE A 300 2.34 -6.16 5.96
N PRO A 301 2.57 -4.90 6.37
CA PRO A 301 3.60 -4.62 7.37
C PRO A 301 3.20 -5.00 8.80
N ALA A 302 1.89 -5.08 9.11
CA ALA A 302 1.40 -5.37 10.46
C ALA A 302 0.36 -6.49 10.52
N PRO A 303 0.59 -7.68 9.92
CA PRO A 303 -0.41 -8.74 9.77
C PRO A 303 -0.96 -9.28 11.09
N TYR A 304 -0.19 -9.19 12.17
CA TYR A 304 -0.61 -9.64 13.51
C TYR A 304 -1.40 -8.58 14.29
N HIS A 305 -1.51 -7.34 13.76
CA HIS A 305 -2.19 -6.21 14.40
C HIS A 305 -3.42 -5.74 13.61
N THR A 306 -3.92 -6.57 12.68
CA THR A 306 -5.07 -6.25 11.84
C THR A 306 -6.39 -6.19 12.62
N ASN A 307 -6.48 -6.87 13.78
CA ASN A 307 -7.62 -6.73 14.68
C ASN A 307 -7.48 -5.47 15.55
N GLN A 308 -7.86 -4.33 15.01
CA GLN A 308 -7.70 -3.04 15.70
C GLN A 308 -8.50 -2.93 17.02
N LEU A 309 -9.61 -3.67 17.17
CA LEU A 309 -10.33 -3.73 18.46
C LEU A 309 -9.47 -4.32 19.56
N GLU A 310 -8.71 -5.37 19.27
CA GLU A 310 -7.83 -5.98 20.27
C GLU A 310 -6.64 -5.06 20.60
N VAL A 311 -6.11 -4.37 19.59
CA VAL A 311 -5.06 -3.34 19.80
C VAL A 311 -5.59 -2.24 20.75
N ILE A 312 -6.80 -1.71 20.50
CA ILE A 312 -7.46 -0.70 21.34
C ILE A 312 -7.64 -1.22 22.77
N ARG A 313 -8.14 -2.44 22.96
CA ARG A 313 -8.31 -3.04 24.29
C ARG A 313 -7.00 -3.16 25.05
N ASN A 314 -5.94 -3.58 24.36
CA ASN A 314 -4.62 -3.72 24.96
C ASN A 314 -4.04 -2.36 25.37
N ILE A 315 -4.19 -1.33 24.54
CA ILE A 315 -3.78 0.03 24.90
C ILE A 315 -4.61 0.55 26.07
N ALA A 316 -5.94 0.44 26.00
CA ALA A 316 -6.85 0.96 27.04
C ALA A 316 -6.56 0.40 28.43
N ARG A 317 -6.33 -0.94 28.52
CA ARG A 317 -6.01 -1.61 29.81
C ARG A 317 -4.59 -1.30 30.32
N SER A 318 -3.73 -0.75 29.47
CA SER A 318 -2.33 -0.43 29.77
C SER A 318 -2.10 1.04 30.15
N LEU A 319 -3.10 1.90 29.98
CA LEU A 319 -2.99 3.31 30.31
C LEU A 319 -2.87 3.55 31.83
N PRO A 320 -2.08 4.57 32.24
CA PRO A 320 -2.17 5.09 33.59
C PRO A 320 -3.57 5.66 33.91
N VAL A 321 -4.02 5.59 35.16
CA VAL A 321 -5.41 5.89 35.58
C VAL A 321 -5.88 7.29 35.22
N GLU A 322 -4.95 8.25 35.12
CA GLU A 322 -5.24 9.64 34.77
C GLU A 322 -5.39 9.90 33.26
N TYR A 323 -5.22 8.86 32.41
CA TYR A 323 -5.31 8.99 30.97
C TYR A 323 -6.54 8.28 30.39
N LYS A 324 -7.14 8.90 29.38
CA LYS A 324 -8.12 8.29 28.50
C LYS A 324 -7.48 7.91 27.17
N LEU A 325 -8.07 6.96 26.45
CA LEU A 325 -7.74 6.67 25.06
C LEU A 325 -8.76 7.37 24.16
N TYR A 326 -8.30 8.27 23.30
CA TYR A 326 -9.12 8.90 22.28
C TYR A 326 -8.92 8.14 20.98
N VAL A 327 -9.98 7.53 20.48
CA VAL A 327 -9.99 6.76 19.23
C VAL A 327 -10.74 7.55 18.18
N LYS A 328 -10.16 7.72 17.01
CA LYS A 328 -10.79 8.42 15.89
C LYS A 328 -10.77 7.56 14.63
N GLU A 329 -11.93 7.51 13.94
CA GLU A 329 -12.05 6.78 12.67
C GLU A 329 -11.29 7.48 11.53
N HIS A 330 -10.71 6.67 10.64
CA HIS A 330 -10.09 7.19 9.44
C HIS A 330 -11.13 7.83 8.51
N PRO A 331 -10.93 9.07 8.02
CA PRO A 331 -11.92 9.76 7.21
C PRO A 331 -12.38 8.99 5.97
N MET A 332 -11.45 8.28 5.30
CA MET A 332 -11.76 7.47 4.12
C MET A 332 -12.57 6.21 4.44
N GLN A 333 -12.55 5.73 5.69
CA GLN A 333 -13.35 4.56 6.11
C GLN A 333 -14.87 4.83 5.97
N ILE A 334 -15.28 6.08 6.15
CA ILE A 334 -16.69 6.48 5.93
C ILE A 334 -17.11 6.24 4.49
N VAL A 335 -16.20 6.45 3.54
CA VAL A 335 -16.45 6.21 2.10
C VAL A 335 -16.50 4.73 1.79
N LEU A 336 -15.56 3.94 2.34
CA LEU A 336 -15.43 2.51 2.07
C LEU A 336 -16.49 1.65 2.77
N GLY A 337 -16.99 2.07 3.93
CA GLY A 337 -18.11 1.43 4.64
C GLY A 337 -17.86 0.01 5.16
N TRP A 338 -16.61 -0.38 5.40
CA TRP A 338 -16.26 -1.75 5.76
C TRP A 338 -16.53 -2.14 7.22
N ARG A 339 -16.54 -1.17 8.16
CA ARG A 339 -16.78 -1.48 9.57
C ARG A 339 -18.25 -1.43 9.93
N ASP A 340 -18.67 -2.40 10.72
CA ASP A 340 -20.04 -2.46 11.23
C ASP A 340 -20.22 -1.58 12.48
N THR A 341 -21.46 -1.21 12.79
CA THR A 341 -21.79 -0.45 14.02
C THR A 341 -21.40 -1.20 15.29
N SER A 342 -21.37 -2.54 15.27
CA SER A 342 -20.91 -3.37 16.41
C SER A 342 -19.45 -3.08 16.78
N PHE A 343 -18.59 -2.78 15.80
CA PHE A 343 -17.21 -2.39 16.03
C PHE A 343 -17.13 -1.12 16.91
N TYR A 344 -17.89 -0.10 16.55
CA TYR A 344 -17.89 1.17 17.29
C TYR A 344 -18.56 1.05 18.66
N LYS A 345 -19.64 0.26 18.79
CA LYS A 345 -20.25 -0.05 20.10
C LYS A 345 -19.24 -0.67 21.03
N THR A 346 -18.46 -1.64 20.56
CA THR A 346 -17.42 -2.28 21.37
C THR A 346 -16.37 -1.26 21.88
N ILE A 347 -16.03 -0.24 21.06
CA ILE A 347 -15.10 0.82 21.49
C ILE A 347 -15.73 1.69 22.56
N ILE A 348 -16.99 2.09 22.39
CA ILE A 348 -17.73 2.97 23.33
C ILE A 348 -17.96 2.28 24.67
N ASP A 349 -18.11 0.96 24.68
CA ASP A 349 -18.32 0.17 25.90
C ASP A 349 -17.03 0.05 26.78
N LEU A 350 -15.87 0.48 26.28
CA LEU A 350 -14.64 0.48 27.06
C LEU A 350 -14.60 1.70 28.02
N PRO A 351 -14.35 1.49 29.34
CA PRO A 351 -14.61 2.50 30.37
C PRO A 351 -13.74 3.76 30.29
N ASN A 352 -12.53 3.65 29.72
CA ASN A 352 -11.56 4.74 29.59
C ASN A 352 -11.27 5.11 28.12
N VAL A 353 -12.19 4.78 27.21
CA VAL A 353 -12.06 5.06 25.77
C VAL A 353 -13.16 6.03 25.34
N GLU A 354 -12.77 7.02 24.52
CA GLU A 354 -13.69 7.98 23.91
C GLU A 354 -13.58 7.89 22.38
N LEU A 355 -14.71 7.72 21.71
CA LEU A 355 -14.76 7.75 20.24
C LEU A 355 -14.95 9.20 19.77
N ILE A 356 -14.00 9.70 18.99
CA ILE A 356 -13.94 11.10 18.55
C ILE A 356 -14.62 11.25 17.19
N ASP A 357 -15.30 12.38 16.98
CA ASP A 357 -15.92 12.71 15.70
C ASP A 357 -14.90 12.68 14.55
N THR A 358 -15.25 12.04 13.45
CA THR A 358 -14.37 11.85 12.30
C THR A 358 -13.94 13.17 11.65
N ASN A 359 -14.76 14.22 11.77
CA ASN A 359 -14.46 15.54 11.25
C ASN A 359 -13.61 16.38 12.20
N PHE A 360 -13.36 15.90 13.43
CA PHE A 360 -12.53 16.64 14.37
C PHE A 360 -11.10 16.77 13.82
N PRO A 361 -10.47 17.98 13.86
CA PRO A 361 -9.16 18.19 13.24
C PRO A 361 -8.06 17.34 13.88
N ASN A 362 -7.30 16.58 13.08
CA ASN A 362 -6.17 15.79 13.57
C ASN A 362 -5.10 16.68 14.22
N LYS A 363 -4.82 17.86 13.66
CA LYS A 363 -3.86 18.82 14.22
C LYS A 363 -4.18 19.13 15.69
N THR A 364 -5.44 19.45 16.00
CA THR A 364 -5.86 19.75 17.38
C THR A 364 -5.71 18.54 18.31
N LEU A 365 -5.96 17.31 17.81
CA LEU A 365 -5.73 16.10 18.59
C LEU A 365 -4.26 15.88 18.90
N ILE A 366 -3.39 16.08 17.91
CA ILE A 366 -1.93 15.92 18.06
C ILE A 366 -1.38 16.97 19.05
N GLU A 367 -1.77 18.23 18.90
CA GLU A 367 -1.31 19.30 19.79
C GLU A 367 -1.69 19.07 21.26
N LYS A 368 -2.90 18.53 21.51
CA LYS A 368 -3.44 18.34 22.86
C LYS A 368 -3.14 16.99 23.48
N CYS A 369 -2.87 15.94 22.69
CA CYS A 369 -2.56 14.63 23.25
C CYS A 369 -1.22 14.61 24.00
N SER A 370 -1.05 13.64 24.88
CA SER A 370 0.23 13.40 25.56
C SER A 370 1.16 12.52 24.74
N MET A 371 0.62 11.60 23.95
CA MET A 371 1.33 10.78 22.98
C MET A 371 0.36 10.24 21.93
N ILE A 372 0.91 9.78 20.81
CA ILE A 372 0.16 9.04 19.78
C ILE A 372 0.56 7.56 19.83
N VAL A 373 -0.43 6.68 19.74
CA VAL A 373 -0.22 5.25 19.52
C VAL A 373 -0.87 4.90 18.18
N THR A 374 -0.12 4.34 17.25
CA THR A 374 -0.64 3.93 15.94
C THR A 374 -0.02 2.61 15.51
N ILE A 375 -0.70 1.85 14.64
CA ILE A 375 -0.13 0.58 14.18
C ILE A 375 1.04 0.85 13.22
N VAL A 376 0.79 1.61 12.13
CA VAL A 376 1.78 1.98 11.11
C VAL A 376 1.50 3.37 10.52
N GLY A 377 0.60 4.14 11.10
CA GLY A 377 0.10 5.39 10.53
C GLY A 377 1.10 6.54 10.60
N THR A 378 1.09 7.42 9.60
CA THR A 378 1.96 8.60 9.49
C THR A 378 1.78 9.61 10.60
N LEU A 379 0.64 9.60 11.31
CA LEU A 379 0.44 10.44 12.48
C LEU A 379 1.47 10.18 13.60
N GLY A 380 2.10 8.98 13.61
CA GLY A 380 3.24 8.69 14.48
C GLY A 380 4.48 9.54 14.19
N LEU A 381 4.73 9.85 12.91
CA LEU A 381 5.78 10.80 12.50
C LEU A 381 5.35 12.24 12.77
N GLU A 382 4.13 12.60 12.41
CA GLU A 382 3.59 13.94 12.61
C GLU A 382 3.60 14.35 14.08
N ALA A 383 3.41 13.41 14.99
CA ALA A 383 3.55 13.64 16.45
C ALA A 383 4.88 14.32 16.81
N ALA A 384 5.98 13.86 16.20
CA ALA A 384 7.31 14.41 16.46
C ALA A 384 7.44 15.89 16.07
N TYR A 385 6.70 16.36 15.03
CA TYR A 385 6.67 17.76 14.63
C TYR A 385 6.12 18.69 15.72
N TYR A 386 5.21 18.16 16.56
CA TYR A 386 4.60 18.86 17.70
C TYR A 386 5.24 18.51 19.03
N GLY A 387 6.43 17.92 19.01
CA GLY A 387 7.14 17.53 20.23
C GLY A 387 6.44 16.42 21.04
N LYS A 388 5.61 15.59 20.38
CA LYS A 388 4.89 14.49 21.02
C LYS A 388 5.57 13.14 20.71
N PRO A 389 5.80 12.29 21.71
CA PRO A 389 6.27 10.95 21.50
C PRO A 389 5.19 10.09 20.82
N SER A 390 5.62 9.06 20.13
CA SER A 390 4.68 8.10 19.54
C SER A 390 5.09 6.65 19.76
N MET A 391 4.14 5.73 19.53
CA MET A 391 4.36 4.29 19.59
C MET A 391 3.78 3.64 18.35
N VAL A 392 4.52 2.67 17.81
CA VAL A 392 4.10 1.86 16.65
C VAL A 392 4.20 0.36 16.96
N PHE A 393 3.41 -0.46 16.24
CA PHE A 393 3.36 -1.91 16.43
C PHE A 393 4.11 -2.67 15.34
N SER A 394 4.63 -1.99 14.33
CA SER A 394 5.41 -2.60 13.26
C SER A 394 6.49 -1.65 12.75
N ASN A 395 7.38 -2.17 11.92
CA ASN A 395 8.39 -1.35 11.28
C ASN A 395 7.73 -0.33 10.34
N THR A 396 8.14 0.92 10.49
CA THR A 396 7.83 2.02 9.58
C THR A 396 9.11 2.78 9.28
N ILE A 397 9.13 3.57 8.22
CA ILE A 397 10.30 4.39 7.87
C ILE A 397 10.73 5.30 9.04
N PHE A 398 9.79 5.74 9.87
CA PHE A 398 10.04 6.63 11.00
C PHE A 398 10.25 5.91 12.34
N SER A 399 10.27 4.57 12.36
CA SER A 399 10.61 3.80 13.59
C SER A 399 12.05 4.00 14.05
N GLU A 400 12.89 4.63 13.21
CA GLU A 400 14.28 4.99 13.56
C GLU A 400 14.36 6.23 14.45
N LEU A 401 13.30 7.05 14.52
CA LEU A 401 13.27 8.23 15.39
C LEU A 401 13.31 7.80 16.87
N PRO A 402 14.21 8.36 17.69
CA PRO A 402 14.27 8.04 19.13
C PRO A 402 12.96 8.31 19.89
N SER A 403 12.15 9.27 19.39
CA SER A 403 10.84 9.60 19.94
C SER A 403 9.72 8.64 19.57
N VAL A 404 10.01 7.65 18.72
CA VAL A 404 9.06 6.62 18.28
C VAL A 404 9.41 5.30 18.94
N TYR A 405 8.58 4.85 19.87
CA TYR A 405 8.76 3.53 20.50
C TYR A 405 8.13 2.45 19.64
N LYS A 406 8.93 1.47 19.18
CA LYS A 406 8.40 0.29 18.50
C LYS A 406 8.11 -0.79 19.53
N LEU A 407 6.84 -1.15 19.70
CA LEU A 407 6.42 -2.25 20.57
C LEU A 407 6.73 -3.59 19.91
N THR A 408 7.36 -4.49 20.65
CA THR A 408 7.66 -5.85 20.22
C THR A 408 6.85 -6.90 20.96
N ASP A 409 6.45 -6.60 22.18
CA ASP A 409 5.67 -7.48 23.05
C ASP A 409 4.54 -6.72 23.74
N TYR A 410 3.34 -7.28 23.75
CA TYR A 410 2.18 -6.69 24.45
C TYR A 410 2.32 -6.70 25.97
N GLU A 411 3.08 -7.61 26.56
CA GLU A 411 3.32 -7.63 28.01
C GLU A 411 4.11 -6.40 28.47
N GLU A 412 4.95 -5.84 27.62
CA GLU A 412 5.70 -4.62 27.87
C GLU A 412 4.86 -3.33 27.74
N LEU A 413 3.66 -3.41 27.13
CA LEU A 413 2.86 -2.24 26.76
C LEU A 413 2.62 -1.26 27.92
N PRO A 414 2.28 -1.68 29.17
CA PRO A 414 2.07 -0.76 30.29
C PRO A 414 3.33 0.04 30.65
N LEU A 415 4.51 -0.60 30.60
CA LEU A 415 5.79 0.04 30.89
C LEU A 415 6.23 0.94 29.73
N ALA A 416 6.05 0.48 28.51
CA ALA A 416 6.37 1.21 27.30
C ALA A 416 5.56 2.50 27.18
N ILE A 417 4.25 2.47 27.47
CA ILE A 417 3.40 3.69 27.52
C ILE A 417 3.92 4.67 28.57
N ARG A 418 4.18 4.20 29.81
CA ARG A 418 4.70 5.08 30.87
C ARG A 418 6.05 5.70 30.54
N LYS A 419 6.92 4.96 29.87
CA LYS A 419 8.23 5.44 29.39
C LYS A 419 8.04 6.51 28.32
N SER A 420 7.22 6.21 27.30
CA SER A 420 6.95 7.13 26.20
C SER A 420 6.27 8.42 26.66
N LEU A 421 5.32 8.36 27.61
CA LEU A 421 4.66 9.54 28.17
C LEU A 421 5.62 10.52 28.89
N LYS A 422 6.80 10.04 29.32
CA LYS A 422 7.84 10.87 29.96
C LYS A 422 8.92 11.33 29.00
N GLN A 423 8.91 10.80 27.78
CA GLN A 423 9.93 11.08 26.79
C GLN A 423 9.75 12.49 26.21
N GLN A 424 10.82 13.24 26.15
CA GLN A 424 10.88 14.50 25.39
C GLN A 424 11.38 14.23 23.99
N VAL A 425 10.78 14.89 23.02
CA VAL A 425 11.20 14.82 21.61
C VAL A 425 12.33 15.80 21.39
N ASN A 426 13.46 15.32 20.90
CA ASN A 426 14.58 16.16 20.48
C ASN A 426 14.37 16.57 19.01
N PHE A 427 14.31 17.86 18.74
CA PHE A 427 14.11 18.39 17.39
C PHE A 427 15.34 18.19 16.48
N ASP A 428 16.55 18.06 17.03
CA ASP A 428 17.74 17.73 16.23
C ASP A 428 17.61 16.33 15.62
N ASP A 429 17.07 15.36 16.35
CA ASP A 429 16.78 14.02 15.84
C ASP A 429 15.74 14.09 14.72
N VAL A 430 14.69 14.91 14.89
CA VAL A 430 13.65 15.10 13.88
C VAL A 430 14.25 15.73 12.61
N ASN A 431 15.04 16.78 12.73
CA ASN A 431 15.71 17.44 11.62
C ASN A 431 16.65 16.48 10.88
N SER A 432 17.46 15.72 11.62
CA SER A 432 18.37 14.71 11.04
C SER A 432 17.58 13.65 10.26
N PHE A 433 16.50 13.15 10.83
CA PHE A 433 15.62 12.17 10.15
C PHE A 433 14.98 12.76 8.88
N ILE A 434 14.43 13.97 8.94
CA ILE A 434 13.83 14.62 7.77
C ILE A 434 14.86 14.84 6.66
N ASN A 435 16.08 15.30 6.99
CA ASN A 435 17.18 15.42 6.04
C ASN A 435 17.52 14.07 5.40
N LYS A 436 17.53 12.98 6.17
CA LYS A 436 17.72 11.62 5.65
C LYS A 436 16.64 11.26 4.62
N ILE A 437 15.36 11.51 4.94
CA ILE A 437 14.26 11.24 4.00
C ILE A 437 14.36 12.11 2.74
N VAL A 438 14.64 13.42 2.87
CA VAL A 438 14.78 14.33 1.73
C VAL A 438 15.90 13.87 0.80
N SER A 439 17.04 13.44 1.35
CA SER A 439 18.20 12.97 0.58
C SER A 439 17.96 11.67 -0.18
N ASN A 440 17.05 10.82 0.33
CA ASN A 440 16.73 9.51 -0.24
C ASN A 440 15.40 9.48 -1.02
N SER A 441 14.76 10.63 -1.18
CA SER A 441 13.50 10.80 -1.90
C SER A 441 13.61 11.87 -2.98
N PHE A 442 12.65 11.92 -3.87
CA PHE A 442 12.58 12.94 -4.91
C PHE A 442 11.20 13.60 -4.90
N ASP A 443 11.16 14.86 -5.38
CA ASP A 443 9.93 15.63 -5.46
C ASP A 443 9.05 15.10 -6.60
N PHE A 444 8.10 14.26 -6.23
CA PHE A 444 7.15 13.63 -7.14
C PHE A 444 5.91 13.15 -6.39
N ASP A 445 4.76 13.61 -6.84
CA ASP A 445 3.47 13.20 -6.31
C ASP A 445 2.91 12.00 -7.09
N PHE A 446 3.16 10.81 -6.56
CA PHE A 446 2.72 9.55 -7.16
C PHE A 446 1.19 9.43 -7.24
N GLU A 447 0.47 9.95 -6.24
CA GLU A 447 -0.99 9.89 -6.22
C GLU A 447 -1.63 10.70 -7.35
N LYS A 448 -1.06 11.87 -7.69
CA LYS A 448 -1.52 12.64 -8.85
C LYS A 448 -1.39 11.84 -10.14
N THR A 449 -0.35 11.02 -10.25
CA THR A 449 -0.14 10.16 -11.42
C THR A 449 -1.23 9.09 -11.51
N ASP A 450 -1.55 8.41 -10.41
CA ASP A 450 -2.65 7.44 -10.37
C ASP A 450 -3.98 8.09 -10.74
N VAL A 451 -4.24 9.29 -10.26
CA VAL A 451 -5.44 10.06 -10.60
C VAL A 451 -5.51 10.40 -12.10
N LEU A 452 -4.38 10.76 -12.73
CA LEU A 452 -4.33 11.00 -14.17
C LEU A 452 -4.76 9.77 -14.96
N PHE A 453 -4.23 8.59 -14.61
CA PHE A 453 -4.61 7.32 -15.26
C PHE A 453 -6.06 6.94 -15.00
N ASN A 454 -6.49 7.06 -13.74
CA ASN A 454 -7.87 6.75 -13.35
C ASN A 454 -8.89 7.60 -14.13
N ASN A 455 -8.61 8.88 -14.29
CA ASN A 455 -9.48 9.80 -15.03
C ASN A 455 -9.49 9.54 -16.52
N GLU A 456 -8.32 9.35 -17.10
CA GLU A 456 -8.16 9.19 -18.52
C GLU A 456 -8.66 7.81 -18.99
N PHE A 457 -8.33 6.75 -18.27
CA PHE A 457 -8.52 5.36 -18.74
C PHE A 457 -9.56 4.57 -17.97
N TYR A 458 -9.74 4.82 -16.68
CA TYR A 458 -10.42 3.92 -15.74
C TYR A 458 -11.70 4.48 -15.11
N TYR A 459 -12.37 5.39 -15.82
CA TYR A 459 -13.66 6.00 -15.37
C TYR A 459 -13.58 6.56 -13.94
N GLY A 460 -12.45 7.19 -13.59
CA GLY A 460 -12.24 7.69 -12.23
C GLY A 460 -11.90 6.60 -11.22
N GLY A 461 -11.24 5.50 -11.65
CA GLY A 461 -10.88 4.36 -10.80
C GLY A 461 -12.01 3.35 -10.58
N PHE A 462 -13.10 3.48 -11.35
CA PHE A 462 -14.26 2.59 -11.20
C PHE A 462 -14.06 1.21 -11.85
N LEU A 463 -13.32 1.16 -12.96
CA LEU A 463 -13.08 -0.08 -13.72
C LEU A 463 -11.64 -0.11 -14.22
N PHE A 464 -10.89 -1.08 -13.77
CA PHE A 464 -9.52 -1.29 -14.18
C PHE A 464 -9.35 -2.30 -15.30
N ASP A 465 -8.89 -2.98 -15.81
CA ASP A 465 -8.75 -4.07 -16.77
C ASP A 465 -9.85 -4.05 -17.87
N HIS A 466 -9.82 -3.04 -18.70
CA HIS A 466 -10.61 -2.99 -19.94
C HIS A 466 -9.74 -2.54 -21.12
N TYR A 467 -10.13 -2.91 -22.35
CA TYR A 467 -9.36 -2.57 -23.54
C TYR A 467 -9.15 -1.06 -23.69
N THR A 468 -7.89 -0.68 -23.80
CA THR A 468 -7.47 0.71 -24.02
C THR A 468 -6.97 0.87 -25.46
N PRO A 469 -7.52 1.83 -26.26
CA PRO A 469 -7.08 2.09 -27.64
C PRO A 469 -5.63 2.59 -27.70
N ILE A 470 -4.84 2.08 -28.63
CA ILE A 470 -3.41 2.40 -28.77
C ILE A 470 -3.18 3.90 -29.05
N ASP A 471 -3.98 4.48 -29.92
CA ASP A 471 -3.90 5.91 -30.27
C ASP A 471 -4.18 6.83 -29.07
N LYS A 472 -5.05 6.40 -28.16
CA LYS A 472 -5.31 7.10 -26.91
C LYS A 472 -4.12 7.04 -25.97
N VAL A 473 -3.49 5.86 -25.87
CA VAL A 473 -2.26 5.66 -25.07
C VAL A 473 -1.13 6.52 -25.60
N GLU A 474 -0.91 6.52 -26.92
CA GLU A 474 0.13 7.32 -27.57
C GLU A 474 -0.01 8.80 -27.25
N LYS A 475 -1.20 9.37 -27.48
CA LYS A 475 -1.48 10.78 -27.16
C LYS A 475 -1.26 11.11 -25.66
N PHE A 476 -1.61 10.19 -24.78
CA PHE A 476 -1.41 10.37 -23.35
C PHE A 476 0.07 10.33 -22.96
N LEU A 477 0.83 9.38 -23.49
CA LEU A 477 2.27 9.28 -23.26
C LEU A 477 3.02 10.51 -23.77
N ASP A 478 2.66 11.01 -24.96
CA ASP A 478 3.26 12.22 -25.53
C ASP A 478 2.93 13.47 -24.69
N LYS A 479 1.67 13.62 -24.28
CA LYS A 479 1.21 14.72 -23.43
C LYS A 479 1.93 14.78 -22.08
N HIS A 480 2.28 13.64 -21.51
CA HIS A 480 2.88 13.51 -20.18
C HIS A 480 4.34 13.01 -20.22
N LYS A 481 5.02 13.19 -21.37
CA LYS A 481 6.34 12.65 -21.64
C LYS A 481 7.37 13.04 -20.56
N GLU A 482 7.48 14.31 -20.21
CA GLU A 482 8.42 14.83 -19.22
C GLU A 482 8.24 14.19 -17.83
N LEU A 483 6.96 13.94 -17.45
CA LEU A 483 6.62 13.30 -16.20
C LEU A 483 7.19 11.87 -16.11
N PHE A 484 7.01 11.09 -17.18
CA PHE A 484 7.47 9.69 -17.21
C PHE A 484 8.96 9.58 -17.43
N GLU A 485 9.57 10.53 -18.14
CA GLU A 485 11.03 10.61 -18.27
C GLU A 485 11.70 10.90 -16.93
N LYS A 486 11.15 11.80 -16.12
CA LYS A 486 11.64 12.05 -14.75
C LYS A 486 11.58 10.79 -13.87
N LEU A 487 10.48 10.05 -13.92
CA LEU A 487 10.35 8.79 -13.18
C LEU A 487 11.31 7.70 -13.67
N ALA A 488 11.50 7.61 -14.99
CA ALA A 488 12.48 6.69 -15.57
C ALA A 488 13.90 7.03 -15.13
N ASP A 489 14.27 8.31 -15.10
CA ASP A 489 15.58 8.77 -14.65
C ASP A 489 15.85 8.40 -13.19
N GLU A 490 14.85 8.54 -12.29
CA GLU A 490 14.99 8.12 -10.90
C GLU A 490 15.13 6.59 -10.76
N HIS A 491 14.42 5.79 -11.59
CA HIS A 491 14.61 4.33 -11.62
C HIS A 491 16.02 3.96 -12.13
N ILE A 492 16.48 4.56 -13.21
CA ILE A 492 17.82 4.31 -13.77
C ILE A 492 18.90 4.72 -12.75
N LYS A 493 18.73 5.86 -12.10
CA LYS A 493 19.64 6.32 -11.03
C LYS A 493 19.69 5.29 -9.89
N LYS A 494 18.55 4.75 -9.47
CA LYS A 494 18.47 3.72 -8.41
C LYS A 494 19.14 2.41 -8.84
N ILE A 495 18.92 1.96 -10.08
CA ILE A 495 19.61 0.80 -10.66
C ILE A 495 21.12 0.98 -10.60
N ASN A 496 21.63 2.12 -11.06
CA ASN A 496 23.05 2.45 -11.05
C ASN A 496 23.63 2.48 -9.62
N GLN A 497 22.87 2.99 -8.64
CA GLN A 497 23.27 2.98 -7.24
C GLN A 497 23.45 1.53 -6.71
N TYR A 498 22.52 0.63 -7.00
CA TYR A 498 22.65 -0.77 -6.61
C TYR A 498 23.81 -1.48 -7.29
N GLN A 499 24.01 -1.25 -8.58
CA GLN A 499 25.14 -1.83 -9.33
C GLN A 499 26.48 -1.36 -8.74
N ASN A 500 26.65 -0.07 -8.46
CA ASN A 500 27.83 0.48 -7.83
C ASN A 500 28.07 -0.06 -6.41
N TYR A 501 27.01 -0.22 -5.62
CA TYR A 501 27.09 -0.79 -4.28
C TYR A 501 27.57 -2.26 -4.31
N ILE A 502 27.05 -3.07 -5.25
CA ILE A 502 27.49 -4.45 -5.43
C ILE A 502 28.99 -4.51 -5.85
N LEU A 503 29.39 -3.63 -6.78
CA LEU A 503 30.78 -3.57 -7.24
C LEU A 503 31.74 -3.14 -6.12
N SER A 504 31.31 -2.24 -5.23
CA SER A 504 32.13 -1.81 -4.09
C SER A 504 32.33 -2.93 -3.06
N LYS A 505 31.29 -3.75 -2.80
CA LYS A 505 31.39 -4.90 -1.87
C LYS A 505 32.22 -6.06 -2.42
N ASN A 506 32.27 -6.24 -3.73
CA ASN A 506 33.07 -7.31 -4.35
C ASN A 506 34.55 -6.93 -4.52
N ARG A 507 34.95 -5.69 -4.17
CA ARG A 507 36.35 -5.23 -4.17
C ARG A 507 37.03 -5.28 -2.81
N ILE A 508 36.28 -5.63 -1.76
CA ILE A 508 36.77 -5.89 -0.39
C ILE A 508 36.78 -7.40 -0.15
#